data_6876601110217bcda22856f12e3a7c55
#
_entry.id   6876601110217bcda22856f12e3a7c55
#
_cell.length_a   1.000
_cell.length_b   1.000
_cell.length_c   1.000
_cell.angle_alpha   90.00
_cell.angle_beta   90.00
_cell.angle_gamma   90.00
#
_symmetry.space_group_name_H-M   'P 1'
#
loop_
_entity.id
_entity.type
_entity.pdbx_description
1 polymer ?
#
loop_
_entity_poly.entity_id
_entity_poly.type
_entity_poly.pdbx_seq_one_letter_code
_entity_poly.pdbx_strand_id
1 'polypeptide(L)'
;MDIWPAAKLVLDAAAKKYGRTIEWIEVLAGEKAFNETGDWLPQETVATFQEYLIGIKGPLTTPIGGGFRSLNVALRQLLDLYVCLRPVRWFEGVPSPVK
;
A
#
# COMPACT_ATOMS: atom_id res chain seq x y z
N MET A 1 12.04 -6.04 3.24
CA MET A 1 11.04 -5.62 2.23
C MET A 1 10.99 -6.63 1.08
N ASP A 2 10.46 -7.82 1.34
CA ASP A 2 10.66 -8.94 0.43
C ASP A 2 9.51 -9.12 -0.58
N ILE A 3 8.33 -8.54 -0.28
CA ILE A 3 7.13 -8.72 -1.10
C ILE A 3 7.08 -7.76 -2.30
N TRP A 4 7.50 -6.50 -2.11
CA TRP A 4 7.39 -5.48 -3.16
C TRP A 4 8.20 -5.80 -4.42
N PRO A 5 9.48 -6.20 -4.34
CA PRO A 5 10.26 -6.55 -5.54
C PRO A 5 9.61 -7.67 -6.35
N ALA A 6 9.05 -8.68 -5.68
CA ALA A 6 8.35 -9.77 -6.36
C ALA A 6 7.06 -9.29 -7.04
N ALA A 7 6.26 -8.47 -6.37
CA ALA A 7 5.07 -7.88 -6.96
C ALA A 7 5.39 -6.99 -8.16
N LYS A 8 6.43 -6.16 -8.06
CA LYS A 8 6.92 -5.31 -9.15
C LYS A 8 7.32 -6.13 -10.37
N LEU A 9 8.07 -7.21 -10.17
CA LEU A 9 8.49 -8.10 -11.24
C LEU A 9 7.30 -8.67 -12.03
N VAL A 10 6.25 -9.10 -11.32
CA VAL A 10 5.02 -9.62 -11.95
C VAL A 10 4.29 -8.54 -12.75
N LEU A 11 4.18 -7.34 -12.18
CA LEU A 11 3.50 -6.21 -12.85
C LEU A 11 4.27 -5.75 -14.10
N ASP A 12 5.59 -5.66 -14.02
CA ASP A 12 6.43 -5.29 -15.17
C ASP A 12 6.36 -6.35 -16.29
N ALA A 13 6.34 -7.64 -15.92
CA ALA A 13 6.18 -8.72 -16.88
C ALA A 13 4.80 -8.69 -17.56
N ALA A 14 3.74 -8.42 -16.81
CA ALA A 14 2.39 -8.27 -17.34
C ALA A 14 2.30 -7.05 -18.27
N ALA A 15 2.85 -5.92 -17.87
CA ALA A 15 2.88 -4.71 -18.71
C ALA A 15 3.61 -4.97 -20.02
N LYS A 16 4.78 -5.61 -19.98
CA LYS A 16 5.54 -5.99 -21.16
C LYS A 16 4.74 -6.89 -22.11
N LYS A 17 4.01 -7.87 -21.58
CA LYS A 17 3.15 -8.75 -22.36
C LYS A 17 2.11 -7.98 -23.18
N TYR A 18 1.59 -6.88 -22.65
CA TYR A 18 0.60 -6.03 -23.32
C TYR A 18 1.19 -4.82 -24.03
N GLY A 19 2.52 -4.76 -24.22
CA GLY A 19 3.20 -3.65 -24.88
C GLY A 19 3.08 -2.33 -24.11
N ARG A 20 2.98 -2.40 -22.79
CA ARG A 20 2.90 -1.25 -21.89
C ARG A 20 4.15 -1.14 -21.03
N THR A 21 4.41 0.07 -20.56
CA THR A 21 5.49 0.36 -19.61
C THR A 21 4.89 1.01 -18.37
N ILE A 22 5.35 0.61 -17.19
CA ILE A 22 4.97 1.23 -15.93
C ILE A 22 6.17 2.04 -15.44
N GLU A 23 5.97 3.32 -15.27
CA GLU A 23 6.91 4.19 -14.58
C GLU A 23 6.63 4.14 -13.08
N TRP A 24 7.65 3.78 -12.29
CA TRP A 24 7.53 3.62 -10.86
C TRP A 24 8.11 4.82 -10.13
N ILE A 25 7.30 5.46 -9.30
CA ILE A 25 7.73 6.52 -8.39
C ILE A 25 7.69 5.96 -6.97
N GLU A 26 8.87 5.78 -6.38
CA GLU A 26 8.99 5.28 -5.01
C GLU A 26 8.88 6.44 -4.02
N VAL A 27 7.98 6.30 -3.05
CA VAL A 27 7.79 7.22 -1.93
C VAL A 27 7.88 6.47 -0.60
N LEU A 28 8.26 7.18 0.44
CA LEU A 28 8.54 6.59 1.74
C LEU A 28 7.32 6.64 2.66
N ALA A 29 7.12 5.57 3.42
CA ALA A 29 6.15 5.53 4.51
C ALA A 29 6.58 4.51 5.57
N GLY A 30 6.12 4.69 6.80
CA GLY A 30 6.42 3.80 7.92
C GLY A 30 7.80 4.04 8.53
N GLU A 31 8.39 3.00 9.08
CA GLU A 31 9.66 3.08 9.82
C GLU A 31 10.82 3.63 8.98
N LYS A 32 10.89 3.23 7.70
CA LYS A 32 11.91 3.74 6.79
C LYS A 32 11.79 5.25 6.60
N ALA A 33 10.58 5.76 6.41
CA ALA A 33 10.33 7.19 6.29
C ALA A 33 10.73 7.92 7.57
N PHE A 34 10.36 7.39 8.73
CA PHE A 34 10.69 7.98 10.02
C PHE A 34 12.19 8.08 10.26
N ASN A 35 12.94 7.04 9.92
CA ASN A 35 14.41 7.03 10.06
C ASN A 35 15.11 8.04 9.15
N GLU A 36 14.54 8.32 7.98
CA GLU A 36 15.13 9.24 7.01
C GLU A 36 14.65 10.69 7.17
N THR A 37 13.39 10.90 7.54
CA THR A 37 12.74 12.22 7.55
C THR A 37 12.24 12.66 8.92
N GLY A 38 12.15 11.75 9.89
CA GLY A 38 11.51 12.00 11.19
C GLY A 38 9.98 11.92 11.17
N ASP A 39 9.38 11.65 10.00
CA ASP A 39 7.93 11.52 9.84
C ASP A 39 7.56 10.12 9.37
N TRP A 40 6.54 9.53 10.00
CA TRP A 40 6.03 8.21 9.63
C TRP A 40 5.26 8.21 8.32
N LEU A 41 4.68 9.34 7.94
CA LEU A 41 3.93 9.52 6.70
C LEU A 41 4.20 10.93 6.14
N PRO A 42 5.32 11.12 5.44
CA PRO A 42 5.68 12.40 4.88
C PRO A 42 4.58 12.98 3.98
N GLN A 43 4.38 14.28 4.05
CA GLN A 43 3.38 14.97 3.23
C GLN A 43 3.63 14.81 1.73
N GLU A 44 4.88 14.70 1.31
CA GLU A 44 5.27 14.41 -0.06
C GLU A 44 4.67 13.08 -0.55
N THR A 45 4.67 12.04 0.30
CA THR A 45 4.06 10.75 -0.02
C THR A 45 2.57 10.90 -0.27
N VAL A 46 1.86 11.63 0.58
CA VAL A 46 0.42 11.90 0.40
C VAL A 46 0.17 12.69 -0.87
N ALA A 47 0.95 13.74 -1.13
CA ALA A 47 0.84 14.57 -2.32
C ALA A 47 1.07 13.76 -3.61
N THR A 48 2.05 12.87 -3.62
CA THR A 48 2.33 11.98 -4.76
C THR A 48 1.14 11.06 -5.05
N PHE A 49 0.53 10.47 -4.01
CA PHE A 49 -0.70 9.68 -4.21
C PHE A 49 -1.87 10.51 -4.75
N GLN A 50 -2.00 11.76 -4.33
CA GLN A 50 -3.04 12.66 -4.84
C GLN A 50 -2.80 13.07 -6.29
N GLU A 51 -1.55 13.26 -6.69
CA GLU A 51 -1.18 13.63 -8.04
C GLU A 51 -1.39 12.49 -9.03
N TYR A 52 -0.88 11.30 -8.72
CA TYR A 52 -0.90 10.16 -9.65
C TYR A 52 -2.15 9.28 -9.53
N LEU A 53 -2.93 9.41 -8.47
CA LEU A 53 -4.22 8.73 -8.22
C LEU A 53 -4.14 7.20 -8.12
N ILE A 54 -3.03 6.59 -8.44
CA ILE A 54 -2.79 5.14 -8.37
C ILE A 54 -1.54 4.89 -7.57
N GLY A 55 -1.65 4.04 -6.56
CA GLY A 55 -0.49 3.67 -5.76
C GLY A 55 -0.59 2.27 -5.21
N ILE A 56 0.56 1.64 -5.04
CA ILE A 56 0.70 0.32 -4.44
C ILE A 56 1.46 0.47 -3.13
N LYS A 57 0.87 -0.05 -2.07
CA LYS A 57 1.45 -0.02 -0.75
C LYS A 57 1.67 -1.43 -0.23
N GLY A 58 2.86 -1.70 0.23
CA GLY A 58 3.19 -2.91 0.98
C GLY A 58 2.69 -2.86 2.44
N PRO A 59 2.92 -3.92 3.22
CA PRO A 59 2.63 -3.91 4.65
C PRO A 59 3.47 -2.84 5.35
N LEU A 60 2.84 -2.08 6.24
CA LEU A 60 3.50 -1.11 7.12
C LEU A 60 3.37 -1.57 8.57
N THR A 61 4.48 -1.58 9.27
CA THR A 61 4.48 -1.81 10.72
C THR A 61 4.07 -0.53 11.42
N THR A 62 3.05 -0.63 12.28
CA THR A 62 2.66 0.46 13.17
C THR A 62 3.26 0.17 14.55
N PRO A 63 3.97 1.12 15.18
CA PRO A 63 4.49 0.94 16.52
C PRO A 63 3.37 0.61 17.50
N ILE A 64 3.60 -0.38 18.37
CA ILE A 64 2.66 -0.78 19.40
C ILE A 64 2.95 0.05 20.66
N GLY A 65 1.93 0.64 21.27
CA GLY A 65 2.01 1.24 22.62
C GLY A 65 2.14 2.76 22.70
N GLY A 66 2.07 3.49 21.59
CA GLY A 66 2.23 4.96 21.59
C GLY A 66 0.99 5.80 21.26
N GLY A 67 -0.20 5.21 21.24
CA GLY A 67 -1.40 5.96 20.82
C GLY A 67 -1.42 6.35 19.33
N PHE A 68 -0.52 5.80 18.55
CA PHE A 68 -0.41 6.09 17.14
C PHE A 68 -1.60 5.52 16.38
N ARG A 69 -2.28 6.37 15.63
CA ARG A 69 -3.25 5.92 14.63
C ARG A 69 -2.53 5.09 13.56
N SER A 70 -3.12 3.97 13.18
CA SER A 70 -2.59 3.15 12.10
C SER A 70 -2.32 4.00 10.85
N LEU A 71 -1.10 3.93 10.33
CA LEU A 71 -0.70 4.66 9.10
C LEU A 71 -1.60 4.32 7.91
N ASN A 72 -2.12 3.10 7.86
CA ASN A 72 -3.08 2.69 6.85
C ASN A 72 -4.42 3.43 6.98
N VAL A 73 -4.87 3.68 8.19
CA VAL A 73 -6.10 4.44 8.46
C VAL A 73 -5.86 5.91 8.15
N ALA A 74 -4.72 6.47 8.57
CA ALA A 74 -4.35 7.85 8.28
C ALA A 74 -4.32 8.10 6.77
N LEU A 75 -3.64 7.24 6.01
CA LEU A 75 -3.55 7.37 4.55
C LEU A 75 -4.92 7.34 3.87
N ARG A 76 -5.81 6.42 4.27
CA ARG A 76 -7.18 6.36 3.74
C ARG A 76 -7.98 7.63 4.00
N GLN A 77 -7.82 8.22 5.19
CA GLN A 77 -8.53 9.46 5.56
C GLN A 77 -7.96 10.68 4.84
N LEU A 78 -6.63 10.79 4.76
CA LEU A 78 -5.96 11.91 4.08
C LEU A 78 -6.23 11.93 2.57
N LEU A 79 -6.39 10.76 1.96
CA LEU A 79 -6.72 10.61 0.55
C LEU A 79 -8.23 10.59 0.28
N ASP A 80 -9.07 10.70 1.32
CA ASP A 80 -10.53 10.64 1.22
C ASP A 80 -11.04 9.45 0.39
N LEU A 81 -10.51 8.26 0.66
CA LEU A 81 -10.84 7.07 -0.12
C LEU A 81 -12.28 6.64 0.12
N TYR A 82 -13.03 6.57 -0.96
CA TYR A 82 -14.47 6.26 -0.96
C TYR A 82 -14.78 4.88 -0.37
N VAL A 83 -13.99 3.85 -0.68
CA VAL A 83 -14.28 2.47 -0.27
C VAL A 83 -13.00 1.69 0.06
N CYS A 84 -13.09 0.77 1.01
CA CYS A 84 -12.11 -0.27 1.24
C CYS A 84 -12.62 -1.59 0.66
N LEU A 85 -12.40 -1.80 -0.63
CA LEU A 85 -12.87 -2.98 -1.34
C LEU A 85 -12.03 -4.20 -0.98
N ARG A 86 -12.65 -5.20 -0.35
CA ARG A 86 -12.00 -6.44 0.09
C ARG A 86 -12.78 -7.65 -0.41
N PRO A 87 -12.66 -8.03 -1.69
CA PRO A 87 -13.33 -9.20 -2.21
C PRO A 87 -12.77 -10.45 -1.55
N VAL A 88 -13.65 -11.30 -1.05
CA VAL A 88 -13.31 -12.57 -0.45
C VAL A 88 -14.07 -13.67 -1.18
N ARG A 89 -13.34 -14.66 -1.68
CA ARG A 89 -13.91 -15.83 -2.32
C ARG A 89 -13.80 -17.03 -1.39
N TRP A 90 -14.92 -17.72 -1.23
CA TRP A 90 -14.90 -19.03 -0.56
C TRP A 90 -14.26 -20.09 -1.47
N PHE A 91 -13.48 -20.96 -0.87
CA PHE A 91 -12.89 -22.13 -1.55
C PHE A 91 -13.46 -23.40 -0.94
N GLU A 92 -13.77 -24.38 -1.79
CA GLU A 92 -14.26 -25.67 -1.36
C GLU A 92 -13.25 -26.37 -0.44
N GLY A 93 -13.74 -26.99 0.64
CA GLY A 93 -12.89 -27.61 1.66
C GLY A 93 -12.37 -26.68 2.76
N VAL A 94 -12.60 -25.36 2.64
CA VAL A 94 -12.26 -24.40 3.70
C VAL A 94 -13.51 -24.09 4.53
N PRO A 95 -13.47 -24.23 5.88
CA PRO A 95 -14.59 -23.87 6.73
C PRO A 95 -14.96 -22.39 6.56
N SER A 96 -16.24 -22.12 6.32
CA SER A 96 -16.72 -20.74 6.30
C SER A 96 -17.01 -20.28 7.72
N PRO A 97 -16.54 -19.06 8.13
CA PRO A 97 -16.88 -18.47 9.43
C PRO A 97 -18.30 -17.91 9.48
N VAL A 98 -18.96 -17.84 8.33
CA VAL A 98 -20.35 -17.38 8.18
C VAL A 98 -21.18 -18.47 7.54
N LYS A 99 -22.44 -18.58 7.98
CA LYS A 99 -23.42 -19.52 7.46
C LYS A 99 -24.21 -18.89 6.31
#